data_800d0927dba6f06bab8db2053786aec4
#
_entry.id   800d0927dba6f06bab8db2053786aec4
#
_cell.length_a   1.000
_cell.length_b   1.000
_cell.length_c   1.000
_cell.angle_alpha   90.00
_cell.angle_beta   90.00
_cell.angle_gamma   90.00
#
_symmetry.space_group_name_H-M   'P 1'
#
loop_
_entity.id
_entity.type
_entity.pdbx_description
1 polymer ?
#
loop_
_entity_poly.entity_id
_entity_poly.type
_entity_poly.pdbx_seq_one_letter_code
_entity_poly.pdbx_strand_id
1 'polypeptide(L)'
;LNRRLSEISNDIQVSFEFFPPNTPEMETTLWNSIERLAPLKPSFVSVTYGAGSGTRDRTHDIIKRIQKDTALLAAPHLTCIDAGREELIQIAKDYWASGVRHIVALRGDLPNSDEKPSMYASDLVELLRSVADFDISVAAYPEGHPEAPNPQFDLLNLKRKIDAGANRAISQFFFDIESYLRFRDRCVTVGIDVEIIPGILPVTNY
;
A
#
# COMPACT_ATOMS: atom_id res chain seq x y z
N LEU A 1 22.73 -1.41 -27.16
CA LEU A 1 21.94 -1.99 -26.03
C LEU A 1 22.84 -2.57 -24.93
N ASN A 2 23.86 -1.82 -24.45
CA ASN A 2 24.65 -2.23 -23.29
C ASN A 2 24.81 -1.03 -22.35
N ARG A 3 23.70 -0.55 -21.75
CA ARG A 3 23.82 0.17 -20.49
C ARG A 3 24.27 -0.86 -19.45
N ARG A 4 25.37 -0.63 -18.80
CA ARG A 4 25.84 -1.50 -17.71
C ARG A 4 24.80 -1.47 -16.58
N LEU A 5 24.52 -2.58 -15.97
CA LEU A 5 23.58 -2.69 -14.82
C LEU A 5 23.89 -1.66 -13.71
N SER A 6 25.16 -1.23 -13.59
CA SER A 6 25.59 -0.16 -12.68
C SER A 6 25.07 1.25 -13.04
N GLU A 7 24.66 1.49 -14.30
CA GLU A 7 24.07 2.77 -14.72
C GLU A 7 22.56 2.82 -14.51
N ILE A 8 21.92 1.64 -14.41
CA ILE A 8 20.48 1.50 -14.13
C ILE A 8 20.22 1.64 -12.63
N SER A 9 21.17 1.27 -11.77
CA SER A 9 20.96 1.19 -10.31
C SER A 9 20.80 2.54 -9.61
N ASN A 10 21.22 3.66 -10.22
CA ASN A 10 21.12 4.98 -9.60
C ASN A 10 19.74 5.65 -9.74
N ASP A 11 18.87 5.13 -10.61
CA ASP A 11 17.55 5.71 -10.88
C ASP A 11 16.38 4.85 -10.34
N ILE A 12 16.66 3.64 -9.83
CA ILE A 12 15.62 2.77 -9.30
C ILE A 12 15.34 3.14 -7.85
N GLN A 13 14.12 3.59 -7.59
CA GLN A 13 13.61 3.80 -6.25
C GLN A 13 13.01 2.49 -5.72
N VAL A 14 13.26 2.20 -4.46
CA VAL A 14 12.78 0.98 -3.78
C VAL A 14 12.00 1.37 -2.54
N SER A 15 10.94 0.66 -2.26
CA SER A 15 10.23 0.68 -0.97
C SER A 15 10.14 -0.74 -0.41
N PHE A 16 9.96 -0.85 0.90
CA PHE A 16 9.78 -2.14 1.57
C PHE A 16 8.45 -2.18 2.30
N GLU A 17 7.82 -3.34 2.28
CA GLU A 17 6.60 -3.61 3.01
C GLU A 17 6.88 -4.58 4.16
N PHE A 18 6.40 -4.25 5.35
CA PHE A 18 6.54 -5.04 6.56
C PHE A 18 5.18 -5.47 7.10
N PHE A 19 5.17 -6.63 7.74
CA PHE A 19 4.01 -7.15 8.45
C PHE A 19 4.11 -6.86 9.94
N PRO A 20 3.02 -6.49 10.61
CA PRO A 20 3.01 -6.35 12.07
C PRO A 20 3.38 -7.67 12.75
N PRO A 21 4.31 -7.67 13.71
CA PRO A 21 4.70 -8.89 14.41
C PRO A 21 3.59 -9.38 15.35
N ASN A 22 3.45 -10.70 15.45
CA ASN A 22 2.50 -11.35 16.35
C ASN A 22 3.18 -11.95 17.60
N THR A 23 4.51 -12.06 17.59
CA THR A 23 5.30 -12.58 18.71
C THR A 23 6.52 -11.69 18.98
N PRO A 24 7.13 -11.75 20.18
CA PRO A 24 8.36 -11.01 20.48
C PRO A 24 9.52 -11.33 19.55
N GLU A 25 9.62 -12.59 19.08
CA GLU A 25 10.65 -13.02 18.13
C GLU A 25 10.45 -12.38 16.77
N MET A 26 9.19 -12.29 16.29
CA MET A 26 8.85 -11.58 15.06
C MET A 26 9.11 -10.07 15.19
N GLU A 27 8.87 -9.49 16.37
CA GLU A 27 9.20 -8.09 16.63
C GLU A 27 10.71 -7.84 16.53
N THR A 28 11.50 -8.69 17.14
CA THR A 28 12.96 -8.61 17.01
C THR A 28 13.40 -8.73 15.57
N THR A 29 12.81 -9.65 14.82
CA THR A 29 13.09 -9.83 13.37
C THR A 29 12.73 -8.61 12.55
N LEU A 30 11.58 -7.98 12.83
CA LEU A 30 11.14 -6.74 12.17
C LEU A 30 12.18 -5.62 12.36
N TRP A 31 12.58 -5.36 13.62
CA TRP A 31 13.51 -4.26 13.89
C TRP A 31 14.91 -4.52 13.32
N ASN A 32 15.42 -5.74 13.41
CA ASN A 32 16.66 -6.14 12.74
C ASN A 32 16.58 -5.94 11.20
N SER A 33 15.44 -6.22 10.61
CA SER A 33 15.22 -6.02 9.17
C SER A 33 15.20 -4.54 8.82
N ILE A 34 14.50 -3.71 9.58
CA ILE A 34 14.46 -2.25 9.39
C ILE A 34 15.88 -1.66 9.50
N GLU A 35 16.66 -2.03 10.53
CA GLU A 35 18.04 -1.56 10.71
C GLU A 35 18.94 -1.95 9.53
N ARG A 36 18.78 -3.14 8.98
CA ARG A 36 19.57 -3.61 7.82
C ARG A 36 19.16 -2.95 6.50
N LEU A 37 17.89 -2.60 6.35
CA LEU A 37 17.34 -2.02 5.11
C LEU A 37 17.41 -0.49 5.09
N ALA A 38 17.41 0.18 6.24
CA ALA A 38 17.48 1.63 6.34
C ALA A 38 18.69 2.26 5.59
N PRO A 39 19.91 1.68 5.63
CA PRO A 39 21.05 2.20 4.88
C PRO A 39 20.87 2.21 3.35
N LEU A 40 19.93 1.41 2.81
CA LEU A 40 19.59 1.39 1.39
C LEU A 40 18.76 2.63 0.97
N LYS A 41 18.35 3.46 1.92
CA LYS A 41 17.59 4.69 1.72
C LYS A 41 16.33 4.47 0.86
N PRO A 42 15.44 3.57 1.26
CA PRO A 42 14.19 3.35 0.54
C PRO A 42 13.38 4.66 0.48
N SER A 43 12.58 4.82 -0.58
CA SER A 43 11.70 5.98 -0.74
C SER A 43 10.68 6.08 0.39
N PHE A 44 10.19 4.94 0.85
CA PHE A 44 9.35 4.79 2.03
C PHE A 44 9.36 3.33 2.49
N VAL A 45 8.82 3.09 3.67
CA VAL A 45 8.49 1.75 4.15
C VAL A 45 7.01 1.71 4.51
N SER A 46 6.30 0.65 4.11
CA SER A 46 4.90 0.48 4.50
C SER A 46 4.75 -0.62 5.54
N VAL A 47 3.70 -0.49 6.35
CA VAL A 47 3.34 -1.51 7.35
C VAL A 47 1.90 -1.93 7.08
N THR A 48 1.72 -3.23 6.85
CA THR A 48 0.43 -3.79 6.51
C THR A 48 -0.55 -3.72 7.69
N TYR A 49 -1.83 -3.80 7.34
CA TYR A 49 -2.91 -3.91 8.29
C TYR A 49 -3.28 -5.38 8.41
N GLY A 50 -3.12 -5.99 9.57
CA GLY A 50 -3.50 -7.38 9.75
C GLY A 50 -5.02 -7.54 9.89
N ALA A 51 -5.54 -8.72 9.56
CA ALA A 51 -6.93 -9.06 9.82
C ALA A 51 -7.17 -9.18 11.34
N GLY A 52 -8.10 -8.37 11.89
CA GLY A 52 -8.53 -8.45 13.30
C GLY A 52 -8.35 -7.15 14.10
N SER A 53 -9.22 -6.97 15.09
CA SER A 53 -9.38 -5.73 15.87
C SER A 53 -8.17 -5.28 16.71
N GLY A 54 -7.15 -6.09 16.86
CA GLY A 54 -5.92 -5.71 17.60
C GLY A 54 -4.73 -5.32 16.72
N THR A 55 -4.88 -5.38 15.41
CA THR A 55 -3.76 -5.12 14.47
C THR A 55 -3.63 -3.65 14.12
N ARG A 56 -4.72 -2.88 14.24
CA ARG A 56 -4.74 -1.43 14.01
C ARG A 56 -3.77 -0.70 14.95
N ASP A 57 -3.92 -0.93 16.24
CA ASP A 57 -3.06 -0.31 17.26
C ASP A 57 -1.59 -0.69 17.08
N ARG A 58 -1.33 -1.97 16.78
CA ARG A 58 0.04 -2.45 16.50
C ARG A 58 0.67 -1.78 15.28
N THR A 59 -0.06 -1.65 14.18
CA THR A 59 0.43 -0.94 13.00
C THR A 59 0.75 0.51 13.36
N HIS A 60 -0.13 1.17 14.09
CA HIS A 60 0.05 2.55 14.52
C HIS A 60 1.30 2.72 15.41
N ASP A 61 1.52 1.82 16.37
CA ASP A 61 2.69 1.86 17.26
C ASP A 61 4.00 1.61 16.48
N ILE A 62 3.99 0.69 15.52
CA ILE A 62 5.15 0.44 14.65
C ILE A 62 5.47 1.68 13.82
N ILE A 63 4.46 2.31 13.21
CA ILE A 63 4.64 3.53 12.42
C ILE A 63 5.25 4.65 13.27
N LYS A 64 4.72 4.90 14.46
CA LYS A 64 5.27 5.89 15.40
C LYS A 64 6.72 5.60 15.76
N ARG A 65 7.03 4.33 16.02
CA ARG A 65 8.38 3.92 16.37
C ARG A 65 9.34 4.07 15.19
N ILE A 66 8.95 3.69 13.97
CA ILE A 66 9.76 3.92 12.76
C ILE A 66 10.07 5.41 12.60
N GLN A 67 9.06 6.28 12.72
CA GLN A 67 9.25 7.73 12.60
C GLN A 67 10.16 8.31 13.70
N LYS A 68 10.06 7.78 14.91
CA LYS A 68 10.85 8.25 16.05
C LYS A 68 12.30 7.78 16.01
N ASP A 69 12.51 6.50 15.70
CA ASP A 69 13.79 5.82 15.86
C ASP A 69 14.61 5.78 14.56
N THR A 70 14.01 6.15 13.42
CA THR A 70 14.66 6.13 12.11
C THR A 70 14.38 7.40 11.31
N ALA A 71 15.13 7.61 10.22
CA ALA A 71 14.87 8.67 9.24
C ALA A 71 13.94 8.20 8.09
N LEU A 72 13.32 7.02 8.21
CA LEU A 72 12.50 6.45 7.15
C LEU A 72 11.11 7.10 7.10
N LEU A 73 10.62 7.32 5.91
CA LEU A 73 9.22 7.70 5.69
C LEU A 73 8.34 6.46 5.87
N ALA A 74 7.46 6.49 6.87
CA ALA A 74 6.58 5.39 7.18
C ALA A 74 5.17 5.63 6.61
N ALA A 75 4.63 4.61 5.91
CA ALA A 75 3.31 4.60 5.30
C ALA A 75 2.46 3.49 5.92
N PRO A 76 1.53 3.80 6.82
CA PRO A 76 0.57 2.81 7.30
C PRO A 76 -0.36 2.36 6.18
N HIS A 77 -0.68 1.07 6.13
CA HIS A 77 -1.90 0.63 5.46
C HIS A 77 -3.10 1.08 6.29
N LEU A 78 -4.15 1.53 5.65
CA LEU A 78 -5.42 1.86 6.27
C LEU A 78 -6.54 1.21 5.49
N THR A 79 -7.40 0.45 6.18
CA THR A 79 -8.57 -0.19 5.57
C THR A 79 -9.84 0.52 6.01
N CYS A 80 -10.84 0.57 5.13
CA CYS A 80 -12.16 1.13 5.47
C CYS A 80 -13.17 0.07 5.94
N ILE A 81 -12.77 -1.21 5.94
CA ILE A 81 -13.59 -2.26 6.51
C ILE A 81 -13.54 -2.18 8.05
N ASP A 82 -14.62 -2.56 8.70
CA ASP A 82 -14.75 -2.60 10.17
C ASP A 82 -14.52 -1.24 10.89
N ALA A 83 -14.66 -0.12 10.16
CA ALA A 83 -14.54 1.21 10.73
C ALA A 83 -15.62 2.15 10.19
N GLY A 84 -16.21 2.94 11.09
CA GLY A 84 -17.13 4.00 10.73
C GLY A 84 -16.40 5.21 10.11
N ARG A 85 -17.16 6.02 9.35
CA ARG A 85 -16.60 7.21 8.67
C ARG A 85 -15.94 8.17 9.66
N GLU A 86 -16.56 8.44 10.79
CA GLU A 86 -16.05 9.35 11.83
C GLU A 86 -14.77 8.82 12.45
N GLU A 87 -14.69 7.52 12.67
CA GLU A 87 -13.49 6.86 13.18
C GLU A 87 -12.32 6.98 12.20
N LEU A 88 -12.57 6.75 10.91
CA LEU A 88 -11.54 6.91 9.87
C LEU A 88 -11.05 8.36 9.76
N ILE A 89 -11.94 9.34 9.90
CA ILE A 89 -11.57 10.76 9.95
C ILE A 89 -10.66 11.03 11.15
N GLN A 90 -10.98 10.48 12.33
CA GLN A 90 -10.17 10.67 13.51
C GLN A 90 -8.78 10.03 13.34
N ILE A 91 -8.71 8.80 12.84
CA ILE A 91 -7.44 8.11 12.55
C ILE A 91 -6.59 8.93 11.57
N ALA A 92 -7.20 9.44 10.50
CA ALA A 92 -6.49 10.27 9.53
C ALA A 92 -5.93 11.56 10.15
N LYS A 93 -6.70 12.23 11.02
CA LYS A 93 -6.24 13.41 11.77
C LYS A 93 -5.07 13.08 12.69
N ASP A 94 -5.13 11.94 13.39
CA ASP A 94 -4.09 11.50 14.31
C ASP A 94 -2.80 11.15 13.56
N TYR A 95 -2.91 10.50 12.41
CA TYR A 95 -1.77 10.25 11.53
C TYR A 95 -1.15 11.56 11.04
N TRP A 96 -1.96 12.50 10.56
CA TRP A 96 -1.45 13.80 10.10
C TRP A 96 -0.76 14.58 11.22
N ALA A 97 -1.37 14.62 12.40
CA ALA A 97 -0.82 15.28 13.58
C ALA A 97 0.50 14.65 14.05
N SER A 98 0.65 13.32 13.91
CA SER A 98 1.89 12.59 14.23
C SER A 98 2.98 12.68 13.16
N GLY A 99 2.72 13.40 12.05
CA GLY A 99 3.70 13.58 10.98
C GLY A 99 3.66 12.54 9.87
N VAL A 100 2.71 11.58 9.88
CA VAL A 100 2.47 10.68 8.75
C VAL A 100 1.96 11.51 7.57
N ARG A 101 2.56 11.32 6.42
CA ARG A 101 2.20 12.02 5.17
C ARG A 101 1.79 11.07 4.06
N HIS A 102 2.20 9.81 4.13
CA HIS A 102 1.90 8.79 3.15
C HIS A 102 1.01 7.70 3.77
N ILE A 103 -0.05 7.30 3.06
CA ILE A 103 -0.99 6.24 3.46
C ILE A 103 -1.20 5.29 2.29
N VAL A 104 -1.22 3.98 2.56
CA VAL A 104 -1.69 2.98 1.61
C VAL A 104 -3.16 2.69 1.92
N ALA A 105 -4.06 3.23 1.07
CA ALA A 105 -5.50 3.15 1.27
C ALA A 105 -6.08 1.89 0.62
N LEU A 106 -6.72 1.05 1.40
CA LEU A 106 -7.26 -0.24 1.00
C LEU A 106 -8.75 -0.36 1.43
N ARG A 107 -9.48 -1.26 0.80
CA ARG A 107 -10.80 -1.65 1.28
C ARG A 107 -10.68 -2.49 2.56
N GLY A 108 -9.80 -3.46 2.54
CA GLY A 108 -9.73 -4.59 3.47
C GLY A 108 -10.53 -5.80 2.98
N ASP A 109 -10.36 -6.94 3.65
CA ASP A 109 -11.00 -8.19 3.30
C ASP A 109 -12.33 -8.33 4.06
N LEU A 110 -13.39 -8.71 3.34
CA LEU A 110 -14.69 -8.97 3.95
C LEU A 110 -14.66 -10.32 4.69
N PRO A 111 -15.20 -10.40 5.91
CA PRO A 111 -15.29 -11.66 6.64
C PRO A 111 -16.11 -12.72 5.89
N ASN A 112 -17.14 -12.27 5.17
CA ASN A 112 -17.98 -13.11 4.33
C ASN A 112 -18.09 -12.51 2.93
N SER A 113 -17.94 -13.34 1.90
CA SER A 113 -18.03 -12.94 0.49
C SER A 113 -19.40 -12.38 0.08
N ASP A 114 -20.47 -12.70 0.82
CA ASP A 114 -21.84 -12.27 0.52
C ASP A 114 -22.19 -10.88 1.11
N GLU A 115 -21.33 -10.34 1.97
CA GLU A 115 -21.51 -9.01 2.53
C GLU A 115 -21.03 -7.93 1.57
N LYS A 116 -21.84 -6.87 1.44
CA LYS A 116 -21.38 -5.68 0.70
C LYS A 116 -20.66 -4.75 1.65
N PRO A 117 -19.47 -4.24 1.28
CA PRO A 117 -18.79 -3.27 2.09
C PRO A 117 -19.62 -1.99 2.18
N SER A 118 -19.60 -1.34 3.33
CA SER A 118 -20.22 -0.02 3.53
C SER A 118 -19.43 1.09 2.83
N MET A 119 -18.15 0.83 2.53
CA MET A 119 -17.21 1.78 1.95
C MET A 119 -16.18 1.03 1.09
N TYR A 120 -15.78 1.64 -0.02
CA TYR A 120 -14.72 1.14 -0.91
C TYR A 120 -13.42 1.95 -0.73
N ALA A 121 -12.32 1.45 -1.29
CA ALA A 121 -11.05 2.15 -1.23
C ALA A 121 -11.09 3.55 -1.90
N SER A 122 -11.93 3.76 -2.93
CA SER A 122 -12.19 5.08 -3.52
C SER A 122 -12.78 6.06 -2.52
N ASP A 123 -13.76 5.61 -1.72
CA ASP A 123 -14.41 6.45 -0.71
C ASP A 123 -13.43 6.79 0.42
N LEU A 124 -12.53 5.86 0.77
CA LEU A 124 -11.46 6.12 1.73
C LEU A 124 -10.47 7.16 1.18
N VAL A 125 -10.10 7.09 -0.10
CA VAL A 125 -9.23 8.09 -0.73
C VAL A 125 -9.87 9.48 -0.66
N GLU A 126 -11.15 9.64 -1.03
CA GLU A 126 -11.88 10.89 -0.92
C GLU A 126 -11.92 11.41 0.53
N LEU A 127 -12.16 10.51 1.49
CA LEU A 127 -12.15 10.85 2.90
C LEU A 127 -10.79 11.38 3.34
N LEU A 128 -9.70 10.69 3.01
CA LEU A 128 -8.34 11.10 3.35
C LEU A 128 -8.00 12.47 2.75
N ARG A 129 -8.37 12.71 1.49
CA ARG A 129 -8.22 14.01 0.82
C ARG A 129 -8.99 15.13 1.50
N SER A 130 -10.16 14.83 2.06
CA SER A 130 -10.95 15.80 2.80
C SER A 130 -10.33 16.20 4.14
N VAL A 131 -9.46 15.36 4.71
CA VAL A 131 -8.81 15.60 6.01
C VAL A 131 -7.51 16.37 5.85
N ALA A 132 -6.63 15.95 4.94
CA ALA A 132 -5.32 16.58 4.74
C ALA A 132 -4.71 16.17 3.37
N ASP A 133 -3.62 16.85 3.00
CA ASP A 133 -2.90 16.56 1.74
C ASP A 133 -1.94 15.36 1.89
N PHE A 134 -2.52 14.19 2.13
CA PHE A 134 -1.77 12.94 2.16
C PHE A 134 -1.25 12.54 0.79
N ASP A 135 -0.09 11.93 0.76
CA ASP A 135 0.38 11.13 -0.36
C ASP A 135 -0.29 9.74 -0.27
N ILE A 136 -1.17 9.41 -1.22
CA ILE A 136 -2.02 8.22 -1.12
C ILE A 136 -1.63 7.20 -2.19
N SER A 137 -1.24 6.01 -1.73
CA SER A 137 -1.09 4.82 -2.59
C SER A 137 -2.32 3.93 -2.48
N VAL A 138 -2.67 3.26 -3.58
CA VAL A 138 -3.76 2.29 -3.63
C VAL A 138 -3.30 0.97 -4.26
N ALA A 139 -3.99 -0.12 -3.96
CA ALA A 139 -3.67 -1.42 -4.55
C ALA A 139 -4.13 -1.51 -6.02
N ALA A 140 -3.32 -2.19 -6.83
CA ALA A 140 -3.61 -2.58 -8.20
C ALA A 140 -3.35 -4.08 -8.40
N TYR A 141 -4.03 -4.70 -9.35
CA TYR A 141 -3.99 -6.15 -9.55
C TYR A 141 -3.69 -6.48 -11.02
N PRO A 142 -2.43 -6.73 -11.37
CA PRO A 142 -2.04 -7.05 -12.75
C PRO A 142 -2.74 -8.28 -13.32
N GLU A 143 -2.98 -9.30 -12.48
CA GLU A 143 -3.66 -10.54 -12.83
C GLU A 143 -5.18 -10.50 -12.54
N GLY A 144 -5.69 -9.35 -12.07
CA GLY A 144 -7.08 -9.13 -11.68
C GLY A 144 -7.37 -9.44 -10.22
N HIS A 145 -8.27 -8.68 -9.61
CA HIS A 145 -8.73 -8.93 -8.24
C HIS A 145 -9.63 -10.18 -8.21
N PRO A 146 -9.45 -11.10 -7.26
CA PRO A 146 -10.23 -12.35 -7.21
C PRO A 146 -11.76 -12.14 -7.11
N GLU A 147 -12.20 -11.06 -6.48
CA GLU A 147 -13.63 -10.71 -6.38
C GLU A 147 -14.14 -9.90 -7.57
N ALA A 148 -13.29 -9.48 -8.50
CA ALA A 148 -13.73 -8.71 -9.66
C ALA A 148 -14.43 -9.63 -10.67
N PRO A 149 -15.60 -9.26 -11.21
CA PRO A 149 -16.33 -10.07 -12.17
C PRO A 149 -15.55 -10.27 -13.49
N ASN A 150 -14.66 -9.36 -13.79
CA ASN A 150 -13.75 -9.44 -14.94
C ASN A 150 -12.61 -8.40 -14.82
N PRO A 151 -11.53 -8.55 -15.61
CA PRO A 151 -10.38 -7.65 -15.56
C PRO A 151 -10.68 -6.19 -15.95
N GLN A 152 -11.70 -5.95 -16.77
CA GLN A 152 -12.11 -4.59 -17.15
C GLN A 152 -12.78 -3.86 -15.99
N PHE A 153 -13.60 -4.57 -15.21
CA PHE A 153 -14.24 -4.02 -14.03
C PHE A 153 -13.20 -3.62 -12.98
N ASP A 154 -12.19 -4.48 -12.75
CA ASP A 154 -11.11 -4.21 -11.82
C ASP A 154 -10.27 -2.98 -12.24
N LEU A 155 -9.97 -2.87 -13.54
CA LEU A 155 -9.28 -1.71 -14.10
C LEU A 155 -10.07 -0.41 -13.88
N LEU A 156 -11.39 -0.44 -14.07
CA LEU A 156 -12.26 0.71 -13.79
C LEU A 156 -12.34 1.03 -12.30
N ASN A 157 -12.24 0.04 -11.42
CA ASN A 157 -12.13 0.27 -9.98
C ASN A 157 -10.82 0.96 -9.61
N LEU A 158 -9.71 0.57 -10.25
CA LEU A 158 -8.45 1.30 -10.10
C LEU A 158 -8.60 2.75 -10.57
N LYS A 159 -9.20 2.97 -11.75
CA LYS A 159 -9.46 4.32 -12.27
C LYS A 159 -10.25 5.18 -11.28
N ARG A 160 -11.31 4.65 -10.66
CA ARG A 160 -12.09 5.36 -9.63
C ARG A 160 -11.23 5.78 -8.43
N LYS A 161 -10.32 4.91 -7.97
CA LYS A 161 -9.40 5.25 -6.86
C LYS A 161 -8.45 6.38 -7.23
N ILE A 162 -7.95 6.39 -8.48
CA ILE A 162 -7.09 7.46 -8.98
C ILE A 162 -7.88 8.76 -9.14
N ASP A 163 -9.08 8.71 -9.73
CA ASP A 163 -9.96 9.88 -9.88
C ASP A 163 -10.41 10.47 -8.54
N ALA A 164 -10.52 9.64 -7.50
CA ALA A 164 -10.77 10.07 -6.12
C ALA A 164 -9.58 10.83 -5.50
N GLY A 165 -8.41 10.79 -6.13
CA GLY A 165 -7.24 11.56 -5.71
C GLY A 165 -6.04 10.72 -5.23
N ALA A 166 -5.97 9.43 -5.51
CA ALA A 166 -4.75 8.65 -5.21
C ALA A 166 -3.59 9.10 -6.11
N ASN A 167 -2.39 9.16 -5.53
CA ASN A 167 -1.18 9.66 -6.20
C ASN A 167 -0.46 8.58 -7.01
N ARG A 168 -0.59 7.32 -6.60
CA ARG A 168 0.04 6.16 -7.26
C ARG A 168 -0.68 4.87 -6.94
N ALA A 169 -0.37 3.83 -7.72
CA ALA A 169 -0.83 2.48 -7.45
C ALA A 169 0.37 1.56 -7.16
N ILE A 170 0.23 0.68 -6.16
CA ILE A 170 1.18 -0.40 -5.87
C ILE A 170 0.52 -1.69 -6.31
N SER A 171 1.18 -2.44 -7.21
CA SER A 171 0.60 -3.69 -7.67
C SER A 171 0.71 -4.78 -6.61
N GLN A 172 -0.27 -5.69 -6.59
CA GLN A 172 -0.06 -6.99 -5.97
C GLN A 172 1.15 -7.66 -6.64
N PHE A 173 1.87 -8.50 -5.90
CA PHE A 173 2.99 -9.23 -6.48
C PHE A 173 2.50 -10.14 -7.63
N PHE A 174 3.35 -10.33 -8.61
CA PHE A 174 3.09 -11.13 -9.80
C PHE A 174 4.35 -11.91 -10.16
N PHE A 175 4.18 -13.03 -10.86
CA PHE A 175 5.29 -13.88 -11.30
C PHE A 175 5.47 -13.87 -12.81
N ASP A 176 4.46 -13.40 -13.57
CA ASP A 176 4.53 -13.19 -15.01
C ASP A 176 4.69 -11.71 -15.34
N ILE A 177 5.89 -11.34 -15.81
CA ILE A 177 6.19 -9.96 -16.20
C ILE A 177 5.29 -9.46 -17.34
N GLU A 178 4.87 -10.33 -18.26
CA GLU A 178 4.01 -9.96 -19.37
C GLU A 178 2.61 -9.54 -18.90
N SER A 179 2.10 -10.17 -17.84
CA SER A 179 0.84 -9.77 -17.21
C SER A 179 0.93 -8.35 -16.63
N TYR A 180 2.04 -8.00 -15.98
CA TYR A 180 2.27 -6.65 -15.49
C TYR A 180 2.40 -5.63 -16.62
N LEU A 181 3.16 -5.92 -17.66
CA LEU A 181 3.36 -4.99 -18.78
C LEU A 181 2.04 -4.73 -19.53
N ARG A 182 1.27 -5.78 -19.82
CA ARG A 182 -0.09 -5.65 -20.41
C ARG A 182 -1.04 -4.87 -19.51
N PHE A 183 -0.97 -5.08 -18.20
CA PHE A 183 -1.78 -4.32 -17.25
C PHE A 183 -1.44 -2.83 -17.29
N ARG A 184 -0.15 -2.47 -17.27
CA ARG A 184 0.30 -1.08 -17.37
C ARG A 184 -0.19 -0.42 -18.66
N ASP A 185 -0.09 -1.10 -19.81
CA ASP A 185 -0.56 -0.56 -21.09
C ASP A 185 -2.08 -0.35 -21.07
N ARG A 186 -2.85 -1.25 -20.45
CA ARG A 186 -4.28 -1.08 -20.25
C ARG A 186 -4.61 0.11 -19.34
N CYS A 187 -3.84 0.35 -18.29
CA CYS A 187 -3.99 1.53 -17.43
C CYS A 187 -3.88 2.83 -18.24
N VAL A 188 -2.86 2.93 -19.09
CA VAL A 188 -2.71 4.09 -19.99
C VAL A 188 -3.92 4.27 -20.90
N THR A 189 -4.45 3.17 -21.48
CA THR A 189 -5.60 3.20 -22.39
C THR A 189 -6.87 3.78 -21.74
N VAL A 190 -7.05 3.59 -20.42
CA VAL A 190 -8.22 4.13 -19.70
C VAL A 190 -7.93 5.47 -18.99
N GLY A 191 -6.77 6.09 -19.28
CA GLY A 191 -6.40 7.39 -18.73
C GLY A 191 -5.95 7.32 -17.27
N ILE A 192 -5.31 6.24 -16.87
CA ILE A 192 -4.55 6.15 -15.61
C ILE A 192 -3.11 6.55 -15.95
N ASP A 193 -2.70 7.72 -15.52
CA ASP A 193 -1.39 8.35 -15.81
C ASP A 193 -0.47 8.46 -14.58
N VAL A 194 -0.93 7.94 -13.43
CA VAL A 194 -0.12 7.88 -12.21
C VAL A 194 0.92 6.74 -12.28
N GLU A 195 1.93 6.85 -11.45
CA GLU A 195 2.94 5.79 -11.30
C GLU A 195 2.30 4.48 -10.83
N ILE A 196 2.66 3.38 -11.51
CA ILE A 196 2.30 2.01 -11.11
C ILE A 196 3.56 1.30 -10.63
N ILE A 197 3.70 1.18 -9.32
CA ILE A 197 4.85 0.54 -8.68
C ILE A 197 4.66 -0.97 -8.69
N PRO A 198 5.60 -1.75 -9.28
CA PRO A 198 5.52 -3.20 -9.23
C PRO A 198 5.78 -3.74 -7.82
N GLY A 199 4.83 -4.50 -7.29
CA GLY A 199 5.02 -5.29 -6.08
C GLY A 199 5.79 -6.57 -6.39
N ILE A 200 6.87 -6.82 -5.66
CA ILE A 200 7.73 -7.99 -5.85
C ILE A 200 7.82 -8.76 -4.54
N LEU A 201 7.53 -10.05 -4.60
CA LEU A 201 7.70 -10.98 -3.48
C LEU A 201 8.87 -11.93 -3.78
N PRO A 202 9.96 -11.91 -3.00
CA PRO A 202 11.03 -12.88 -3.15
C PRO A 202 10.54 -14.30 -2.85
N VAL A 203 10.78 -15.24 -3.78
CA VAL A 203 10.49 -16.64 -3.55
C VAL A 203 11.60 -17.24 -2.70
N THR A 204 11.29 -17.59 -1.45
CA THR A 204 12.27 -18.09 -0.47
C THR A 204 12.17 -19.60 -0.23
N ASN A 205 11.07 -20.24 -0.62
CA ASN A 205 10.83 -21.68 -0.50
C ASN A 205 10.28 -22.22 -1.83
N TYR A 206 10.76 -23.38 -2.24
CA TYR A 206 10.30 -24.14 -3.40
C TYR A 206 9.57 -25.39 -2.94
#